data_30adfa04933221a6675aacda9f86e271
#
_entry.id   30adfa04933221a6675aacda9f86e271
#
_cell.length_a   1.000
_cell.length_b   1.000
_cell.length_c   1.000
_cell.angle_alpha   90.00
_cell.angle_beta   90.00
_cell.angle_gamma   90.00
#
_symmetry.space_group_name_H-M   'P 1'
#
loop_
_entity.id
_entity.type
_entity.pdbx_description
1 polymer ?
#
loop_
_entity_poly.entity_id
_entity_poly.type
_entity_poly.pdbx_seq_one_letter_code
_entity_poly.pdbx_strand_id
1 'polypeptide(L)'
;MSDTFYCNFSIFQSLPDSWAVGHLFPILPIHRLHEKPIHQAVLADLTCDSDGKVDKFIDRKNEKPTLPLHKQNGSAYYLGAFLVGAYQETLGDLHNLFGDTNAVHVNIDGDGSYHLDHVVVGDTVSQV
;
A
#
# COMPACT_ATOMS: atom_id res chain seq x y z
N MET A 1 -21.93 -0.78 4.33
CA MET A 1 -20.98 -1.22 5.38
C MET A 1 -19.65 -1.51 4.70
N SER A 2 -18.54 -1.02 5.25
CA SER A 2 -17.18 -1.26 4.72
C SER A 2 -16.48 -2.33 5.54
N ASP A 3 -15.64 -3.12 4.87
CA ASP A 3 -14.78 -4.09 5.52
C ASP A 3 -13.46 -3.44 5.92
N THR A 4 -12.79 -3.99 6.90
CA THR A 4 -11.43 -3.58 7.27
C THR A 4 -10.46 -4.68 6.85
N PHE A 5 -9.50 -4.33 6.00
CA PHE A 5 -8.44 -5.24 5.59
C PHE A 5 -7.16 -4.86 6.33
N TYR A 6 -6.66 -5.78 7.15
CA TYR A 6 -5.40 -5.59 7.88
C TYR A 6 -4.23 -5.96 6.99
N CYS A 7 -3.28 -5.04 6.89
CA CYS A 7 -2.09 -5.19 6.06
C CYS A 7 -0.85 -5.32 6.96
N ASN A 8 0.09 -6.13 6.53
CA ASN A 8 1.32 -6.39 7.28
C ASN A 8 2.38 -5.31 7.04
N PHE A 9 2.06 -4.07 7.39
CA PHE A 9 2.99 -2.95 7.28
C PHE A 9 2.70 -1.93 8.38
N SER A 10 3.58 -0.96 8.53
CA SER A 10 3.34 0.23 9.34
C SER A 10 3.12 1.43 8.43
N ILE A 11 1.98 2.09 8.57
CA ILE A 11 1.71 3.31 7.79
C ILE A 11 2.67 4.44 8.17
N PHE A 12 3.07 4.48 9.44
CA PHE A 12 4.01 5.50 9.94
C PHE A 12 5.40 5.34 9.33
N GLN A 13 5.80 4.10 9.05
CA GLN A 13 7.10 3.80 8.45
C GLN A 13 7.06 3.89 6.93
N SER A 14 6.08 3.24 6.29
CA SER A 14 6.07 3.08 4.84
C SER A 14 5.41 4.23 4.08
N LEU A 15 4.42 4.86 4.68
CA LEU A 15 3.67 5.99 4.08
C LEU A 15 3.49 7.11 5.11
N PRO A 16 4.57 7.69 5.64
CA PRO A 16 4.47 8.68 6.72
C PRO A 16 3.64 9.91 6.34
N ASP A 17 3.67 10.37 5.10
CA ASP A 17 2.89 11.53 4.68
C ASP A 17 1.39 11.25 4.58
N SER A 18 0.99 10.01 4.41
CA SER A 18 -0.43 9.65 4.50
C SER A 18 -0.97 9.92 5.90
N TRP A 19 -0.18 9.59 6.91
CA TRP A 19 -0.53 9.86 8.30
C TRP A 19 -0.33 11.34 8.69
N ALA A 20 0.83 11.90 8.37
CA ALA A 20 1.24 13.21 8.88
C ALA A 20 0.44 14.37 8.26
N VAL A 21 0.16 14.31 6.97
CA VAL A 21 -0.45 15.42 6.21
C VAL A 21 -1.65 15.00 5.36
N GLY A 22 -2.11 13.77 5.50
CA GLY A 22 -3.24 13.25 4.73
C GLY A 22 -2.97 13.12 3.23
N HIS A 23 -1.72 12.93 2.83
CA HIS A 23 -1.37 12.73 1.43
C HIS A 23 -1.97 11.43 0.90
N LEU A 24 -2.62 11.50 -0.26
CA LEU A 24 -3.24 10.35 -0.89
C LEU A 24 -2.30 9.76 -1.94
N PHE A 25 -1.99 8.48 -1.78
CA PHE A 25 -1.28 7.70 -2.78
C PHE A 25 -2.28 6.84 -3.55
N PRO A 26 -2.13 6.67 -4.88
CA PRO A 26 -2.93 5.68 -5.60
C PRO A 26 -2.64 4.29 -5.05
N ILE A 27 -3.66 3.58 -4.58
CA ILE A 27 -3.54 2.23 -4.03
C ILE A 27 -4.50 1.33 -4.79
N LEU A 28 -4.01 0.19 -5.24
CA LEU A 28 -4.85 -0.82 -5.87
C LEU A 28 -4.23 -2.21 -5.74
N PRO A 29 -5.08 -3.28 -5.85
CA PRO A 29 -4.55 -4.63 -5.92
C PRO A 29 -3.72 -4.83 -7.18
N ILE A 30 -2.64 -5.60 -7.04
CA ILE A 30 -1.80 -6.00 -8.18
C ILE A 30 -2.02 -7.46 -8.59
N HIS A 31 -3.09 -8.05 -8.08
CA HIS A 31 -3.55 -9.40 -8.42
C HIS A 31 -4.98 -9.36 -8.93
N ARG A 32 -5.38 -10.40 -9.65
CA ARG A 32 -6.77 -10.65 -10.02
C ARG A 32 -7.41 -9.45 -10.73
N LEU A 33 -6.64 -8.78 -11.59
CA LEU A 33 -7.09 -7.55 -12.27
C LEU A 33 -8.23 -7.80 -13.27
N HIS A 34 -8.44 -9.06 -13.67
CA HIS A 34 -9.54 -9.49 -14.53
C HIS A 34 -10.81 -9.85 -13.75
N GLU A 35 -10.75 -9.87 -12.43
CA GLU A 35 -11.90 -10.15 -11.57
C GLU A 35 -12.47 -8.84 -11.01
N LYS A 36 -13.79 -8.75 -10.96
CA LYS A 36 -14.44 -7.60 -10.34
C LYS A 36 -14.28 -7.66 -8.81
N PRO A 37 -13.70 -6.65 -8.19
CA PRO A 37 -13.65 -6.58 -6.73
C PRO A 37 -15.05 -6.31 -6.18
N ILE A 38 -15.43 -7.05 -5.14
CA ILE A 38 -16.79 -7.01 -4.57
C ILE A 38 -16.87 -6.42 -3.16
N HIS A 39 -15.73 -6.25 -2.49
CA HIS A 39 -15.68 -5.66 -1.17
C HIS A 39 -15.29 -4.19 -1.23
N GLN A 40 -15.97 -3.36 -0.45
CA GLN A 40 -15.55 -1.98 -0.22
C GLN A 40 -14.84 -1.94 1.13
N ALA A 41 -13.57 -1.60 1.12
CA ALA A 41 -12.71 -1.77 2.27
C ALA A 41 -11.95 -0.51 2.66
N VAL A 42 -11.63 -0.41 3.94
CA VAL A 42 -10.58 0.46 4.45
C VAL A 42 -9.37 -0.40 4.80
N LEU A 43 -8.19 0.18 4.76
CA LEU A 43 -6.95 -0.51 5.11
C LEU A 43 -6.52 -0.11 6.50
N ALA A 44 -6.04 -1.07 7.27
CA ALA A 44 -5.47 -0.84 8.59
C ALA A 44 -4.13 -1.54 8.69
N ASP A 45 -3.21 -0.95 9.41
CA ASP A 45 -1.96 -1.62 9.74
C ASP A 45 -2.11 -2.50 11.00
N LEU A 46 -1.10 -3.29 11.29
CA LEU A 46 -1.08 -4.18 12.46
C LEU A 46 -0.26 -3.58 13.60
N THR A 47 -0.26 -2.28 13.76
CA THR A 47 0.47 -1.60 14.82
C THR A 47 -0.40 -1.38 16.05
N CYS A 48 0.21 -1.04 17.17
CA CYS A 48 -0.49 -0.72 18.40
C CYS A 48 -1.15 0.66 18.37
N ASP A 49 -0.86 1.47 17.38
CA ASP A 49 -1.44 2.80 17.22
C ASP A 49 -2.77 2.71 16.49
N SER A 50 -3.84 3.15 17.14
CA SER A 50 -5.20 3.09 16.61
C SER A 50 -5.43 3.94 15.36
N ASP A 51 -4.50 4.83 15.03
CA ASP A 51 -4.60 5.74 13.89
C ASP A 51 -3.94 5.21 12.61
N GLY A 52 -3.35 4.03 12.65
CA GLY A 52 -2.72 3.38 11.50
C GLY A 52 -3.75 2.82 10.51
N LYS A 53 -4.47 3.69 9.82
CA LYS A 53 -5.44 3.29 8.80
C LYS A 53 -5.40 4.21 7.59
N VAL A 54 -5.82 3.66 6.45
CA VAL A 54 -6.08 4.42 5.23
C VAL A 54 -7.57 4.25 4.93
N ASP A 55 -8.31 5.35 5.05
CA ASP A 55 -9.76 5.40 4.87
C ASP A 55 -10.20 6.48 3.86
N LYS A 56 -9.24 6.99 3.10
CA LYS A 56 -9.47 7.93 1.99
C LYS A 56 -8.62 7.51 0.82
N PHE A 57 -9.23 7.40 -0.34
CA PHE A 57 -8.61 6.90 -1.56
C PHE A 57 -8.89 7.85 -2.72
N ILE A 58 -7.96 7.88 -3.69
CA ILE A 58 -8.10 8.70 -4.88
C ILE A 58 -9.24 8.16 -5.75
N ASP A 59 -10.09 9.07 -6.21
CA ASP A 59 -11.12 8.80 -7.22
C ASP A 59 -10.98 9.80 -8.39
N ARG A 60 -11.69 9.56 -9.47
CA ARG A 60 -11.60 10.36 -10.70
C ARG A 60 -11.78 11.86 -10.48
N LYS A 61 -12.68 12.26 -9.60
CA LYS A 61 -13.03 13.66 -9.37
C LYS A 61 -12.56 14.19 -8.01
N ASN A 62 -12.32 13.31 -7.07
CA ASN A 62 -12.05 13.67 -5.70
C ASN A 62 -11.50 12.48 -4.93
N GLU A 63 -11.83 12.36 -3.66
CA GLU A 63 -11.52 11.21 -2.81
C GLU A 63 -12.76 10.36 -2.55
N LYS A 64 -12.53 9.09 -2.24
CA LYS A 64 -13.59 8.15 -1.83
C LYS A 64 -13.20 7.48 -0.52
N PRO A 65 -14.19 7.05 0.29
CA PRO A 65 -13.94 6.52 1.64
C PRO A 65 -13.52 5.05 1.66
N THR A 66 -13.63 4.35 0.55
CA THR A 66 -13.32 2.91 0.48
C THR A 66 -12.58 2.57 -0.80
N LEU A 67 -11.84 1.46 -0.74
CA LEU A 67 -11.14 0.88 -1.88
C LEU A 67 -11.81 -0.44 -2.26
N PRO A 68 -12.16 -0.66 -3.55
CA PRO A 68 -12.67 -1.95 -4.00
C PRO A 68 -11.58 -3.03 -3.92
N LEU A 69 -11.86 -4.09 -3.20
CA LEU A 69 -10.95 -5.22 -3.03
C LEU A 69 -11.66 -6.54 -3.30
N HIS A 70 -10.88 -7.56 -3.63
CA HIS A 70 -11.38 -8.91 -3.88
C HIS A 70 -11.57 -9.68 -2.56
N LYS A 71 -12.45 -10.69 -2.60
CA LYS A 71 -12.63 -11.59 -1.48
C LYS A 71 -11.33 -12.36 -1.20
N GLN A 72 -10.96 -12.45 0.07
CA GLN A 72 -9.82 -13.23 0.49
C GLN A 72 -10.06 -14.72 0.27
N ASN A 73 -9.07 -15.42 -0.29
CA ASN A 73 -9.15 -16.84 -0.61
C ASN A 73 -8.03 -17.68 0.03
N GLY A 74 -7.32 -17.12 1.00
CA GLY A 74 -6.20 -17.79 1.69
C GLY A 74 -4.86 -17.67 0.97
N SER A 75 -4.82 -17.17 -0.27
CA SER A 75 -3.58 -16.88 -0.98
C SER A 75 -3.05 -15.49 -0.64
N ALA A 76 -1.76 -15.27 -0.85
CA ALA A 76 -1.17 -13.95 -0.70
C ALA A 76 -1.88 -12.94 -1.62
N TYR A 77 -2.18 -11.77 -1.07
CA TYR A 77 -2.88 -10.71 -1.77
C TYR A 77 -2.13 -9.41 -1.58
N TYR A 78 -1.44 -8.97 -2.63
CA TYR A 78 -0.61 -7.77 -2.56
C TYR A 78 -1.35 -6.54 -3.07
N LEU A 79 -1.17 -5.45 -2.36
CA LEU A 79 -1.59 -4.12 -2.78
C LEU A 79 -0.36 -3.32 -3.19
N GLY A 80 -0.49 -2.53 -4.24
CA GLY A 80 0.52 -1.58 -4.64
C GLY A 80 0.12 -0.17 -4.24
N ALA A 81 1.03 0.56 -3.60
CA ALA A 81 0.93 2.00 -3.44
C ALA A 81 1.83 2.64 -4.50
N PHE A 82 1.25 3.48 -5.34
CA PHE A 82 1.92 4.04 -6.50
C PHE A 82 2.31 5.50 -6.28
N LEU A 83 3.28 5.97 -7.05
CA LEU A 83 3.78 7.33 -7.03
C LEU A 83 4.35 7.74 -5.66
N VAL A 84 4.88 6.77 -4.93
CA VAL A 84 5.58 7.00 -3.68
C VAL A 84 6.98 7.51 -3.99
N GLY A 85 7.30 8.71 -3.51
CA GLY A 85 8.60 9.32 -3.73
C GLY A 85 9.65 8.84 -2.74
N ALA A 86 10.92 9.13 -3.05
CA ALA A 86 12.06 8.74 -2.20
C ALA A 86 12.00 9.31 -0.78
N TYR A 87 11.30 10.42 -0.58
CA TYR A 87 11.13 11.01 0.75
C TYR A 87 10.38 10.10 1.72
N GLN A 88 9.47 9.27 1.23
CA GLN A 88 8.74 8.34 2.08
C GLN A 88 9.67 7.29 2.69
N GLU A 89 10.60 6.78 1.90
CA GLU A 89 11.62 5.83 2.38
C GLU A 89 12.61 6.49 3.34
N THR A 90 13.02 7.73 3.05
CA THR A 90 14.00 8.46 3.84
C THR A 90 13.44 8.94 5.18
N LEU A 91 12.18 9.33 5.24
CA LEU A 91 11.53 9.85 6.43
C LEU A 91 10.92 8.74 7.30
N GLY A 92 10.75 7.55 6.75
CA GLY A 92 10.24 6.39 7.48
C GLY A 92 11.32 5.83 8.40
N ASP A 93 10.99 5.69 9.68
CA ASP A 93 11.84 5.04 10.68
C ASP A 93 11.22 3.70 11.08
N LEU A 94 12.06 2.75 11.49
CA LEU A 94 11.61 1.48 12.07
C LEU A 94 10.68 1.74 13.24
N HIS A 95 9.46 1.25 13.14
CA HIS A 95 8.40 1.50 14.10
C HIS A 95 7.53 0.25 14.29
N ASN A 96 7.20 -0.05 15.53
CA ASN A 96 6.35 -1.19 15.91
C ASN A 96 6.84 -2.55 15.40
N LEU A 97 8.13 -2.74 15.23
CA LEU A 97 8.77 -3.98 14.80
C LEU A 97 8.30 -4.48 13.41
N PHE A 98 7.78 -3.59 12.59
CA PHE A 98 7.59 -3.84 11.17
C PHE A 98 8.81 -3.31 10.42
N GLY A 99 9.33 -4.12 9.53
CA GLY A 99 10.41 -3.74 8.65
C GLY A 99 9.93 -2.96 7.43
N ASP A 100 10.85 -2.67 6.54
CA ASP A 100 10.56 -2.00 5.28
C ASP A 100 9.69 -2.87 4.37
N THR A 101 8.81 -2.23 3.63
CA THR A 101 8.04 -2.88 2.57
C THR A 101 8.87 -3.00 1.29
N ASN A 102 8.46 -3.91 0.41
CA ASN A 102 9.07 -3.99 -0.92
C ASN A 102 8.82 -2.71 -1.71
N ALA A 103 9.85 -2.23 -2.40
CA ALA A 103 9.76 -1.08 -3.28
C ALA A 103 10.37 -1.39 -4.65
N VAL A 104 9.74 -0.91 -5.71
CA VAL A 104 10.23 -1.11 -7.08
C VAL A 104 10.06 0.17 -7.89
N HIS A 105 11.02 0.43 -8.77
CA HIS A 105 10.88 1.45 -9.81
C HIS A 105 10.47 0.78 -11.12
N VAL A 106 9.32 1.17 -11.64
CA VAL A 106 8.78 0.62 -12.89
C VAL A 106 8.99 1.64 -13.99
N ASN A 107 9.67 1.24 -15.07
CA ASN A 107 9.85 2.04 -16.27
C ASN A 107 9.06 1.44 -17.42
N ILE A 108 8.43 2.28 -18.20
CA ILE A 108 7.68 1.88 -19.40
C ILE A 108 8.57 2.17 -20.61
N ASP A 109 8.82 1.15 -21.40
CA ASP A 109 9.60 1.24 -22.61
C ASP A 109 8.80 1.84 -23.77
N GLY A 110 9.49 2.31 -24.81
CA GLY A 110 8.84 2.97 -25.95
C GLY A 110 7.89 2.09 -26.75
N ASP A 111 7.98 0.77 -26.61
CA ASP A 111 7.09 -0.22 -27.25
C ASP A 111 5.88 -0.61 -26.39
N GLY A 112 5.74 0.00 -25.23
CA GLY A 112 4.66 -0.29 -24.29
C GLY A 112 4.95 -1.42 -23.31
N SER A 113 6.10 -2.09 -23.41
CA SER A 113 6.56 -3.04 -22.40
C SER A 113 7.07 -2.30 -21.17
N TYR A 114 7.35 -3.03 -20.09
CA TYR A 114 7.91 -2.45 -18.89
C TYR A 114 9.10 -3.24 -18.39
N HIS A 115 9.93 -2.59 -17.59
CA HIS A 115 10.99 -3.26 -16.84
C HIS A 115 11.08 -2.67 -15.43
N LEU A 116 11.62 -3.47 -14.52
CA LEU A 116 11.81 -3.06 -13.13
C LEU A 116 13.28 -2.63 -12.95
N ASP A 117 13.45 -1.36 -12.66
CA ASP A 117 14.73 -0.85 -12.18
C ASP A 117 14.69 -0.86 -10.66
N HIS A 118 15.84 -0.98 -10.04
CA HIS A 118 16.01 -0.72 -8.61
C HIS A 118 14.93 -1.36 -7.74
N VAL A 119 15.03 -2.69 -7.59
CA VAL A 119 14.15 -3.45 -6.70
C VAL A 119 14.75 -3.47 -5.30
N VAL A 120 13.99 -2.98 -4.32
CA VAL A 120 14.35 -3.05 -2.90
C VAL A 120 13.44 -4.09 -2.26
N VAL A 121 14.03 -5.13 -1.71
CA VAL A 121 13.30 -6.18 -0.99
C VAL A 121 13.13 -5.72 0.46
N GLY A 122 11.90 -5.73 0.93
CA GLY A 122 11.57 -5.37 2.31
C GLY A 122 12.10 -6.40 3.31
N ASP A 123 12.07 -6.02 4.57
CA ASP A 123 12.55 -6.86 5.66
C ASP A 123 11.59 -8.03 5.95
N THR A 124 12.16 -9.13 6.38
CA THR A 124 11.40 -10.25 6.94
C THR A 124 11.30 -10.11 8.46
N VAL A 125 10.36 -10.82 9.06
CA VAL A 125 10.17 -10.82 10.53
C VAL A 125 11.47 -11.18 11.26
N SER A 126 12.30 -12.03 10.68
CA SER A 126 13.59 -12.43 11.27
C SER A 126 14.70 -11.37 11.15
N GLN A 127 14.50 -10.34 10.35
CA GLN A 127 15.47 -9.26 10.13
C GLN A 127 15.20 -8.01 10.97
N VAL A 128 14.01 -7.93 11.52
CA VAL A 128 13.55 -6.79 12.33
C VAL A 128 13.89 -6.95 13.81
#